data_7f9e41abadf29059bb9215e7dfdd50c7
#
_entry.id   7f9e41abadf29059bb9215e7dfdd50c7
#
_cell.length_a   1.000
_cell.length_b   1.000
_cell.length_c   1.000
_cell.angle_alpha   90.00
_cell.angle_beta   90.00
_cell.angle_gamma   90.00
#
_symmetry.space_group_name_H-M   'P 1'
#
loop_
_entity.id
_entity.type
_entity.pdbx_description
1 polymer ?
#
loop_
_entity_poly.entity_id
_entity_poly.type
_entity_poly.pdbx_seq_one_letter_code
_entity_poly.pdbx_strand_id
1 'polypeptide(L)'
;MIDDALPDRHEWSRIYDASWDDPLDPSFARLLGGRWNPPGSWPTLYLDEDVVTARLNLTRFIADWPYEPEDLADDTGPHLAIATLPRSQRVADLHSAKGVAAVGLPASYPLDRTGELVGPGVCQAIGEQVHTAGLRGVRCRSAQAPLGAGREVAWFPATSRSRAHLVTRRPFTDWFWG
;
A
#
# COMPACT_ATOMS: atom_id res chain seq x y z
N MET A 1 5.61 -17.55 -9.53
CA MET A 1 5.47 -16.12 -9.20
C MET A 1 6.18 -15.30 -10.26
N ILE A 2 5.61 -14.21 -10.70
CA ILE A 2 6.22 -13.26 -11.67
C ILE A 2 6.69 -12.07 -10.86
N ASP A 3 7.88 -11.59 -11.17
CA ASP A 3 8.41 -10.37 -10.57
C ASP A 3 8.43 -9.22 -11.57
N ASP A 4 8.35 -8.01 -11.04
CA ASP A 4 8.34 -6.74 -11.76
C ASP A 4 9.40 -5.80 -11.17
N ALA A 5 9.95 -4.94 -12.00
CA ALA A 5 10.83 -3.88 -11.55
C ALA A 5 10.00 -2.67 -11.13
N LEU A 6 10.22 -2.18 -9.92
CA LEU A 6 9.62 -0.89 -9.53
C LEU A 6 10.22 0.25 -10.38
N PRO A 7 9.40 1.21 -10.79
CA PRO A 7 9.90 2.36 -11.53
C PRO A 7 10.87 3.17 -10.65
N ASP A 8 12.06 3.40 -11.17
CA ASP A 8 13.08 4.21 -10.50
C ASP A 8 12.60 5.67 -10.35
N ARG A 9 12.90 6.29 -9.24
CA ARG A 9 12.54 7.68 -8.93
C ARG A 9 11.03 7.99 -8.94
N HIS A 10 10.18 6.97 -8.87
CA HIS A 10 8.74 7.16 -8.72
C HIS A 10 8.42 7.68 -7.33
N GLU A 11 7.53 8.66 -7.25
CA GLU A 11 7.01 9.21 -6.01
C GLU A 11 5.76 8.43 -5.60
N TRP A 12 5.86 7.76 -4.47
CA TRP A 12 4.80 6.99 -3.83
C TRP A 12 4.11 7.82 -2.78
N SER A 13 2.84 7.59 -2.57
CA SER A 13 2.00 8.29 -1.60
C SER A 13 1.69 7.40 -0.40
N ARG A 14 1.65 7.97 0.81
CA ARG A 14 1.18 7.30 2.01
C ARG A 14 0.33 8.21 2.86
N ILE A 15 -0.86 7.76 3.17
CA ILE A 15 -1.73 8.41 4.15
C ILE A 15 -1.22 8.03 5.54
N TYR A 16 -1.15 9.00 6.45
CA TYR A 16 -0.71 8.77 7.82
C TYR A 16 -1.39 9.75 8.79
N ASP A 17 -1.48 9.35 10.06
CA ASP A 17 -1.99 10.22 11.12
C ASP A 17 -1.00 11.36 11.39
N ALA A 18 -1.48 12.60 11.44
CA ALA A 18 -0.67 13.80 11.61
C ALA A 18 0.20 13.77 12.90
N SER A 19 -0.19 12.98 13.90
CA SER A 19 0.55 12.83 15.15
C SER A 19 1.78 11.92 15.06
N TRP A 20 1.99 11.22 13.94
CA TRP A 20 3.14 10.32 13.78
C TRP A 20 4.42 11.10 13.47
N ASP A 21 5.46 10.87 14.27
CA ASP A 21 6.78 11.47 14.05
C ASP A 21 7.42 11.01 12.72
N ASP A 22 7.38 9.70 12.45
CA ASP A 22 7.88 9.10 11.20
C ASP A 22 6.73 8.50 10.38
N PRO A 23 6.28 9.18 9.32
CA PRO A 23 5.21 8.67 8.46
C PRO A 23 5.61 7.43 7.66
N LEU A 24 6.91 7.09 7.62
CA LEU A 24 7.44 5.95 6.87
C LEU A 24 7.89 4.79 7.78
N ASP A 25 7.53 4.81 9.07
CA ASP A 25 7.83 3.72 9.98
C ASP A 25 7.03 2.45 9.58
N PRO A 26 7.72 1.33 9.26
CA PRO A 26 7.07 0.07 8.91
C PRO A 26 6.73 -0.80 10.13
N SER A 27 7.04 -0.34 11.35
CA SER A 27 6.91 -1.15 12.58
C SER A 27 5.45 -1.42 12.94
N PHE A 28 4.54 -0.49 12.63
CA PHE A 28 3.12 -0.66 12.87
C PHE A 28 2.56 -1.88 12.12
N ALA A 29 2.83 -1.99 10.81
CA ALA A 29 2.40 -3.13 10.03
C ALA A 29 3.13 -4.43 10.43
N ARG A 30 4.37 -4.34 10.90
CA ARG A 30 5.05 -5.49 11.49
C ARG A 30 4.30 -6.03 12.72
N LEU A 31 3.85 -5.15 13.60
CA LEU A 31 3.20 -5.53 14.86
C LEU A 31 1.80 -6.10 14.62
N LEU A 32 0.98 -5.37 13.90
CA LEU A 32 -0.45 -5.67 13.73
C LEU A 32 -0.76 -6.51 12.47
N GLY A 33 0.22 -6.67 11.60
CA GLY A 33 0.01 -7.24 10.29
C GLY A 33 -0.63 -6.26 9.31
N GLY A 34 -0.75 -6.71 8.09
CA GLY A 34 -1.44 -6.00 7.01
C GLY A 34 -1.92 -6.99 5.97
N ARG A 35 -2.35 -6.50 4.82
CA ARG A 35 -2.85 -7.34 3.74
C ARG A 35 -1.82 -8.38 3.27
N TRP A 36 -0.52 -8.01 3.23
CA TRP A 36 0.54 -8.83 2.67
C TRP A 36 1.56 -9.36 3.68
N ASN A 37 1.39 -9.05 4.95
CA ASN A 37 2.28 -9.54 6.02
C ASN A 37 1.47 -9.96 7.24
N PRO A 38 1.71 -11.15 7.81
CA PRO A 38 1.08 -11.57 9.07
C PRO A 38 1.53 -10.69 10.25
N PRO A 39 0.74 -10.61 11.32
CA PRO A 39 1.17 -9.98 12.58
C PRO A 39 2.47 -10.60 13.10
N GLY A 40 3.37 -9.77 13.63
CA GLY A 40 4.65 -10.20 14.20
C GLY A 40 5.70 -10.66 13.19
N SER A 41 5.44 -10.53 11.89
CA SER A 41 6.33 -10.97 10.81
C SER A 41 7.41 -9.93 10.46
N TRP A 42 7.63 -9.64 9.20
CA TRP A 42 8.61 -8.67 8.72
C TRP A 42 8.03 -7.25 8.65
N PRO A 43 8.88 -6.21 8.73
CA PRO A 43 8.46 -4.83 8.53
C PRO A 43 7.86 -4.63 7.14
N THR A 44 6.74 -3.94 7.05
CA THR A 44 6.07 -3.66 5.78
C THR A 44 5.58 -2.21 5.73
N LEU A 45 5.89 -1.52 4.65
CA LEU A 45 5.41 -0.17 4.38
C LEU A 45 4.42 -0.22 3.22
N TYR A 46 3.18 0.17 3.47
CA TYR A 46 2.13 0.25 2.45
C TYR A 46 2.12 1.64 1.83
N LEU A 47 2.20 1.70 0.51
CA LEU A 47 2.25 2.93 -0.26
C LEU A 47 1.31 2.83 -1.46
N ASP A 48 0.67 3.92 -1.79
CA ASP A 48 -0.15 4.09 -3.00
C ASP A 48 0.72 4.56 -4.17
N GLU A 49 0.43 4.11 -5.38
CA GLU A 49 1.21 4.49 -6.57
C GLU A 49 1.11 5.98 -6.87
N ASP A 50 -0.02 6.59 -6.55
CA ASP A 50 -0.27 8.02 -6.77
C ASP A 50 -1.25 8.61 -5.75
N VAL A 51 -1.39 9.93 -5.77
CA VAL A 51 -2.29 10.69 -4.88
C VAL A 51 -3.76 10.33 -5.15
N VAL A 52 -4.11 9.99 -6.40
CA VAL A 52 -5.50 9.61 -6.74
C VAL A 52 -5.87 8.31 -6.05
N THR A 53 -4.98 7.31 -6.09
CA THR A 53 -5.17 6.05 -5.37
C THR A 53 -5.26 6.28 -3.86
N ALA A 54 -4.37 7.11 -3.30
CA ALA A 54 -4.41 7.47 -1.88
C ALA A 54 -5.76 8.12 -1.50
N ARG A 55 -6.27 9.05 -2.32
CA ARG A 55 -7.56 9.71 -2.09
C ARG A 55 -8.72 8.71 -2.11
N LEU A 56 -8.74 7.78 -3.08
CA LEU A 56 -9.74 6.73 -3.14
C LEU A 56 -9.69 5.81 -1.91
N ASN A 57 -8.49 5.44 -1.47
CA ASN A 57 -8.29 4.63 -0.28
C ASN A 57 -8.79 5.33 0.98
N LEU A 58 -8.50 6.62 1.14
CA LEU A 58 -9.01 7.40 2.27
C LEU A 58 -10.53 7.51 2.22
N THR A 59 -11.08 7.93 1.08
CA THR A 59 -12.55 8.08 0.92
C THR A 59 -13.29 6.81 1.31
N ARG A 60 -12.76 5.65 0.90
CA ARG A 60 -13.35 4.36 1.28
C ARG A 60 -13.19 4.05 2.77
N PHE A 61 -12.01 4.37 3.34
CA PHE A 61 -11.72 4.14 4.74
C PHE A 61 -12.63 4.95 5.68
N ILE A 62 -12.92 6.20 5.31
CA ILE A 62 -13.77 7.09 6.11
C ILE A 62 -15.27 6.98 5.78
N ALA A 63 -15.67 6.15 4.81
CA ALA A 63 -17.07 6.05 4.39
C ALA A 63 -18.04 5.68 5.52
N ASP A 64 -17.56 4.99 6.55
CA ASP A 64 -18.35 4.60 7.72
C ASP A 64 -18.12 5.51 8.94
N TRP A 65 -17.39 6.61 8.79
CA TRP A 65 -17.16 7.57 9.87
C TRP A 65 -18.41 8.44 10.10
N PRO A 66 -18.60 8.99 11.32
CA PRO A 66 -19.78 9.81 11.65
C PRO A 66 -19.68 11.25 11.13
N TYR A 67 -18.67 11.58 10.34
CA TYR A 67 -18.39 12.89 9.75
C TYR A 67 -17.90 12.76 8.32
N GLU A 68 -18.10 13.81 7.54
CA GLU A 68 -17.72 13.87 6.12
C GLU A 68 -16.28 14.42 5.97
N PRO A 69 -15.62 14.21 4.81
CA PRO A 69 -14.30 14.79 4.56
C PRO A 69 -14.23 16.32 4.76
N GLU A 70 -15.33 17.02 4.51
CA GLU A 70 -15.46 18.46 4.67
C GLU A 70 -15.35 18.93 6.14
N ASP A 71 -15.59 18.05 7.09
CA ASP A 71 -15.46 18.31 8.52
C ASP A 71 -14.01 18.19 9.01
N LEU A 72 -13.10 17.69 8.16
CA LEU A 72 -11.70 17.50 8.48
C LEU A 72 -10.86 18.75 8.16
N ALA A 73 -9.99 19.12 9.09
CA ALA A 73 -8.99 20.17 8.93
C ALA A 73 -7.57 19.59 8.98
N ASP A 74 -6.56 20.42 8.77
CA ASP A 74 -5.16 19.97 8.74
C ASP A 74 -4.67 19.37 10.07
N ASP A 75 -5.25 19.77 11.18
CA ASP A 75 -4.92 19.27 12.52
C ASP A 75 -5.72 18.02 12.93
N THR A 76 -6.79 17.69 12.21
CA THR A 76 -7.69 16.56 12.50
C THR A 76 -7.72 15.52 11.38
N GLY A 77 -7.42 15.94 10.16
CA GLY A 77 -7.40 15.07 8.99
C GLY A 77 -6.07 14.34 8.80
N PRO A 78 -6.07 13.22 8.11
CA PRO A 78 -4.84 12.48 7.82
C PRO A 78 -3.97 13.23 6.80
N HIS A 79 -2.68 13.25 7.06
CA HIS A 79 -1.69 13.84 6.17
C HIS A 79 -1.25 12.86 5.07
N LEU A 80 -0.61 13.40 4.02
CA LEU A 80 0.01 12.61 2.96
C LEU A 80 1.53 12.77 3.00
N ALA A 81 2.25 11.66 3.07
CA ALA A 81 3.68 11.60 2.83
C ALA A 81 3.94 11.21 1.38
N ILE A 82 4.82 11.94 0.71
CA ILE A 82 5.38 11.55 -0.58
C ILE A 82 6.76 10.98 -0.33
N ALA A 83 7.01 9.79 -0.86
CA ALA A 83 8.24 9.05 -0.62
C ALA A 83 8.79 8.41 -1.89
N THR A 84 10.10 8.20 -1.93
CA THR A 84 10.75 7.39 -2.96
C THR A 84 11.29 6.10 -2.37
N LEU A 85 11.31 5.04 -3.17
CA LEU A 85 11.92 3.76 -2.83
C LEU A 85 13.36 3.67 -3.41
N PRO A 86 14.22 2.84 -2.83
CA PRO A 86 15.53 2.56 -3.41
C PRO A 86 15.40 2.09 -4.86
N ARG A 87 16.40 2.44 -5.70
CA ARG A 87 16.41 2.09 -7.13
C ARG A 87 16.61 0.60 -7.36
N SER A 88 16.22 0.15 -8.56
CA SER A 88 16.47 -1.20 -9.07
C SER A 88 15.91 -2.31 -8.19
N GLN A 89 14.73 -2.07 -7.60
CA GLN A 89 14.09 -3.04 -6.74
C GLN A 89 13.14 -3.94 -7.52
N ARG A 90 13.10 -5.22 -7.14
CA ARG A 90 12.18 -6.21 -7.69
C ARG A 90 11.13 -6.60 -6.66
N VAL A 91 9.89 -6.62 -7.09
CA VAL A 91 8.71 -6.96 -6.30
C VAL A 91 7.88 -8.02 -7.02
N ALA A 92 6.99 -8.69 -6.34
CA ALA A 92 6.03 -9.58 -6.99
C ALA A 92 5.01 -8.73 -7.77
N ASP A 93 4.75 -9.13 -9.02
CA ASP A 93 3.69 -8.55 -9.85
C ASP A 93 2.35 -9.19 -9.49
N LEU A 94 1.50 -8.43 -8.80
CA LEU A 94 0.12 -8.79 -8.50
C LEU A 94 -0.87 -7.73 -9.02
N HIS A 95 -0.44 -6.91 -9.97
CA HIS A 95 -1.31 -5.93 -10.63
C HIS A 95 -1.68 -6.32 -12.07
N SER A 96 -0.80 -7.02 -12.79
CA SER A 96 -1.11 -7.53 -14.12
C SER A 96 -1.97 -8.79 -14.07
N ALA A 97 -2.75 -9.04 -15.13
CA ALA A 97 -3.54 -10.28 -15.24
C ALA A 97 -2.66 -11.54 -15.13
N LYS A 98 -1.45 -11.48 -15.74
CA LYS A 98 -0.50 -12.57 -15.72
C LYS A 98 0.10 -12.82 -14.33
N GLY A 99 0.45 -11.74 -13.62
CA GLY A 99 0.98 -11.82 -12.27
C GLY A 99 -0.06 -12.36 -11.26
N VAL A 100 -1.29 -11.85 -11.33
CA VAL A 100 -2.43 -12.32 -10.54
C VAL A 100 -2.67 -13.83 -10.76
N ALA A 101 -2.72 -14.28 -12.02
CA ALA A 101 -2.92 -15.69 -12.35
C ALA A 101 -1.76 -16.58 -11.85
N ALA A 102 -0.52 -16.08 -11.89
CA ALA A 102 0.68 -16.84 -11.51
C ALA A 102 0.75 -17.19 -10.02
N VAL A 103 -0.04 -16.51 -9.16
CA VAL A 103 -0.15 -16.80 -7.72
C VAL A 103 -1.51 -17.42 -7.36
N GLY A 104 -2.32 -17.78 -8.36
CA GLY A 104 -3.62 -18.43 -8.16
C GLY A 104 -4.74 -17.51 -7.70
N LEU A 105 -4.56 -16.21 -7.78
CA LEU A 105 -5.63 -15.24 -7.50
C LEU A 105 -6.62 -15.17 -8.68
N PRO A 106 -7.90 -14.86 -8.42
CA PRO A 106 -8.89 -14.72 -9.48
C PRO A 106 -8.58 -13.52 -10.38
N ALA A 107 -9.01 -13.56 -11.64
CA ALA A 107 -8.83 -12.44 -12.58
C ALA A 107 -9.52 -11.15 -12.10
N SER A 108 -10.59 -11.30 -11.33
CA SER A 108 -11.33 -10.21 -10.66
C SER A 108 -10.59 -9.58 -9.47
N TYR A 109 -9.40 -10.11 -9.07
CA TYR A 109 -8.64 -9.55 -7.95
C TYR A 109 -8.57 -8.01 -8.04
N PRO A 110 -8.85 -7.25 -6.97
CA PRO A 110 -8.88 -7.63 -5.54
C PRO A 110 -10.15 -8.34 -5.05
N LEU A 111 -11.16 -8.54 -5.90
CA LEU A 111 -12.36 -9.30 -5.54
C LEU A 111 -12.14 -10.79 -5.84
N ASP A 112 -12.76 -11.63 -5.04
CA ASP A 112 -12.86 -13.06 -5.29
C ASP A 112 -13.97 -13.39 -6.29
N ARG A 113 -14.28 -14.67 -6.47
CA ARG A 113 -15.31 -15.12 -7.41
C ARG A 113 -16.74 -14.83 -6.94
N THR A 114 -16.92 -14.48 -5.69
CA THR A 114 -18.23 -14.11 -5.11
C THR A 114 -18.46 -12.60 -5.12
N GLY A 115 -17.44 -11.81 -5.50
CA GLY A 115 -17.47 -10.34 -5.50
C GLY A 115 -17.02 -9.72 -4.19
N GLU A 116 -16.59 -10.53 -3.22
CA GLU A 116 -16.04 -10.06 -1.96
C GLU A 116 -14.52 -9.80 -2.08
N LEU A 117 -13.97 -8.99 -1.20
CA LEU A 117 -12.52 -8.81 -1.15
C LEU A 117 -11.81 -10.12 -0.80
N VAL A 118 -10.78 -10.47 -1.57
CA VAL A 118 -9.89 -11.60 -1.22
C VAL A 118 -9.38 -11.41 0.20
N GLY A 119 -9.63 -12.37 1.06
CA GLY A 119 -9.35 -12.28 2.48
C GLY A 119 -7.84 -12.13 2.79
N PRO A 120 -7.49 -11.48 3.92
CA PRO A 120 -6.11 -11.22 4.29
C PRO A 120 -5.27 -12.49 4.41
N GLY A 121 -5.82 -13.60 4.89
CA GLY A 121 -5.07 -14.87 5.02
C GLY A 121 -4.50 -15.38 3.70
N VAL A 122 -5.26 -15.25 2.59
CA VAL A 122 -4.77 -15.61 1.24
C VAL A 122 -3.63 -14.69 0.82
N CYS A 123 -3.82 -13.38 1.00
CA CYS A 123 -2.81 -12.39 0.65
C CYS A 123 -1.53 -12.55 1.49
N GLN A 124 -1.66 -12.81 2.79
CA GLN A 124 -0.53 -13.02 3.70
C GLN A 124 0.28 -14.27 3.33
N ALA A 125 -0.37 -15.37 2.95
CA ALA A 125 0.31 -16.57 2.48
C ALA A 125 1.13 -16.30 1.20
N ILE A 126 0.60 -15.48 0.28
CA ILE A 126 1.34 -15.05 -0.91
C ILE A 126 2.50 -14.13 -0.51
N GLY A 127 2.26 -13.17 0.39
CA GLY A 127 3.28 -12.27 0.92
C GLY A 127 4.46 -13.01 1.56
N GLU A 128 4.19 -14.11 2.28
CA GLU A 128 5.21 -14.98 2.86
C GLU A 128 6.07 -15.66 1.78
N GLN A 129 5.44 -16.16 0.72
CA GLN A 129 6.16 -16.71 -0.43
C GLN A 129 7.05 -15.66 -1.11
N VAL A 130 6.54 -14.43 -1.27
CA VAL A 130 7.29 -13.29 -1.83
C VAL A 130 8.50 -12.96 -0.96
N HIS A 131 8.30 -12.84 0.35
CA HIS A 131 9.36 -12.55 1.30
C HIS A 131 10.43 -13.66 1.34
N THR A 132 10.01 -14.92 1.36
CA THR A 132 10.90 -16.10 1.32
C THR A 132 11.70 -16.17 0.01
N ALA A 133 11.10 -15.77 -1.11
CA ALA A 133 11.79 -15.68 -2.39
C ALA A 133 12.80 -14.52 -2.48
N GLY A 134 12.93 -13.70 -1.44
CA GLY A 134 13.87 -12.58 -1.40
C GLY A 134 13.42 -11.34 -2.20
N LEU A 135 12.18 -11.32 -2.69
CA LEU A 135 11.62 -10.14 -3.33
C LEU A 135 11.32 -9.05 -2.30
N ARG A 136 11.39 -7.80 -2.75
CA ARG A 136 11.35 -6.63 -1.87
C ARG A 136 9.94 -6.12 -1.59
N GLY A 137 8.93 -6.83 -2.01
CA GLY A 137 7.55 -6.45 -1.79
C GLY A 137 6.59 -7.00 -2.82
N VAL A 138 5.39 -6.48 -2.77
CA VAL A 138 4.28 -6.83 -3.66
C VAL A 138 3.75 -5.54 -4.28
N ARG A 139 3.70 -5.45 -5.62
CA ARG A 139 2.95 -4.41 -6.32
C ARG A 139 1.62 -4.99 -6.77
N CYS A 140 0.53 -4.46 -6.24
CA CYS A 140 -0.80 -5.03 -6.42
C CYS A 140 -1.83 -3.99 -6.87
N ARG A 141 -3.01 -4.47 -7.25
CA ARG A 141 -4.18 -3.62 -7.44
C ARG A 141 -4.69 -3.17 -6.08
N SER A 142 -5.11 -1.91 -5.97
CA SER A 142 -5.72 -1.40 -4.74
C SER A 142 -7.01 -2.17 -4.43
N ALA A 143 -7.18 -2.52 -3.15
CA ALA A 143 -8.40 -3.15 -2.68
C ALA A 143 -9.58 -2.18 -2.58
N GLN A 144 -9.30 -0.90 -2.49
CA GLN A 144 -10.30 0.14 -2.25
C GLN A 144 -10.70 0.89 -3.54
N ALA A 145 -9.87 0.83 -4.58
CA ALA A 145 -10.20 1.47 -5.85
C ALA A 145 -11.23 0.65 -6.64
N PRO A 146 -12.27 1.27 -7.18
CA PRO A 146 -13.28 0.58 -7.98
C PRO A 146 -12.63 -0.20 -9.13
N LEU A 147 -13.03 -1.46 -9.29
CA LEU A 147 -12.56 -2.34 -10.38
C LEU A 147 -11.03 -2.53 -10.45
N GLY A 148 -10.31 -2.32 -9.35
CA GLY A 148 -8.87 -2.46 -9.31
C GLY A 148 -8.11 -1.41 -10.13
N ALA A 149 -8.65 -0.20 -10.27
CA ALA A 149 -8.04 0.87 -11.05
C ALA A 149 -6.77 1.42 -10.41
N GLY A 150 -6.72 1.53 -9.07
CA GLY A 150 -5.54 2.00 -8.33
C GLY A 150 -4.50 0.89 -8.14
N ARG A 151 -3.26 1.29 -7.86
CA ARG A 151 -2.17 0.38 -7.54
C ARG A 151 -1.49 0.77 -6.23
N GLU A 152 -0.99 -0.24 -5.54
CA GLU A 152 -0.31 -0.12 -4.27
C GLU A 152 0.97 -0.94 -4.28
N VAL A 153 1.91 -0.58 -3.42
CA VAL A 153 3.06 -1.42 -3.10
C VAL A 153 3.11 -1.71 -1.60
N ALA A 154 3.20 -2.97 -1.25
CA ALA A 154 3.63 -3.40 0.08
C ALA A 154 5.15 -3.60 0.01
N TRP A 155 5.89 -2.64 0.51
CA TRP A 155 7.35 -2.62 0.49
C TRP A 155 7.92 -3.32 1.73
N PHE A 156 8.90 -4.22 1.54
CA PHE A 156 9.56 -4.98 2.61
C PHE A 156 10.98 -4.47 2.83
N PRO A 157 11.21 -3.47 3.70
CA PRO A 157 12.55 -2.99 4.00
C PRO A 157 13.33 -4.03 4.81
N ALA A 158 14.43 -4.57 4.26
CA ALA A 158 15.25 -5.57 4.94
C ALA A 158 16.33 -4.95 5.84
N THR A 159 16.78 -3.74 5.51
CA THR A 159 17.84 -3.03 6.23
C THR A 159 17.53 -1.54 6.27
N SER A 160 18.27 -0.79 7.08
CA SER A 160 18.19 0.68 7.10
C SER A 160 18.45 1.31 5.72
N ARG A 161 19.28 0.67 4.89
CA ARG A 161 19.59 1.16 3.52
C ARG A 161 18.47 0.93 2.52
N SER A 162 17.52 0.05 2.84
CA SER A 162 16.35 -0.24 2.00
C SER A 162 15.08 0.45 2.50
N ARG A 163 15.19 1.44 3.39
CA ARG A 163 14.06 2.27 3.80
C ARG A 163 13.61 3.18 2.66
N ALA A 164 12.33 3.51 2.67
CA ALA A 164 11.81 4.60 1.85
C ALA A 164 12.38 5.95 2.31
N HIS A 165 12.50 6.89 1.40
CA HIS A 165 12.97 8.24 1.67
C HIS A 165 11.82 9.22 1.56
N LEU A 166 11.57 9.98 2.62
CA LEU A 166 10.57 11.03 2.63
C LEU A 166 11.02 12.18 1.70
N VAL A 167 10.13 12.56 0.79
CA VAL A 167 10.32 13.72 -0.11
C VAL A 167 9.63 14.93 0.47
N THR A 168 8.35 14.81 0.81
CA THR A 168 7.56 15.89 1.40
C THR A 168 6.38 15.34 2.20
N ARG A 169 5.81 16.22 3.02
CA ARG A 169 4.56 16.01 3.74
C ARG A 169 3.55 17.05 3.26
N ARG A 170 2.31 16.65 3.09
CA ARG A 170 1.20 17.54 2.72
C ARG A 170 0.10 17.44 3.78
N PRO A 171 -0.36 18.55 4.35
CA PRO A 171 -1.50 18.57 5.24
C PRO A 171 -2.78 18.17 4.50
N PHE A 172 -3.84 17.81 5.24
CA PHE A 172 -5.06 17.24 4.68
C PHE A 172 -5.67 18.09 3.56
N THR A 173 -5.87 19.37 3.80
CA THR A 173 -6.53 20.24 2.84
C THR A 173 -5.76 20.41 1.53
N ASP A 174 -4.43 20.39 1.58
CA ASP A 174 -3.57 20.53 0.39
C ASP A 174 -3.63 19.32 -0.55
N TRP A 175 -3.72 18.12 0.00
CA TRP A 175 -3.63 16.92 -0.84
C TRP A 175 -4.98 16.31 -1.17
N PHE A 176 -5.96 16.47 -0.28
CA PHE A 176 -7.25 15.84 -0.48
C PHE A 176 -8.12 16.62 -1.47
N TRP A 177 -8.10 17.95 -1.40
CA TRP A 177 -8.89 18.82 -2.27
C TRP A 177 -8.11 19.37 -3.48
N GLY A 178 -6.77 19.31 -3.46
CA GLY A 178 -5.86 19.84 -4.49
C GLY A 178 -5.79 19.09 -5.81
#